data_e47336e32f40b96cbb68b5abe5f4e151
#
_entry.id   e47336e32f40b96cbb68b5abe5f4e151
#
_cell.length_a   1.000
_cell.length_b   1.000
_cell.length_c   1.000
_cell.angle_alpha   90.00
_cell.angle_beta   90.00
_cell.angle_gamma   90.00
#
_symmetry.space_group_name_H-M   'P 1'
#
loop_
_entity.id
_entity.type
_entity.pdbx_description
1 polymer ?
#
loop_
_entity_poly.entity_id
_entity_poly.type
_entity_poly.pdbx_seq_one_letter_code
_entity_poly.pdbx_strand_id
1 'polypeptide(L)'
;MKAIVRDNYGSPDVLELTDIDEPELNDDEVLLGVGATSVNPADWHLLRGEPYIARVQLGLRKPKDRVLGCDVAGRVEAVGKNVTMLERGSEVFGSPFMHGLGAFAEWVCISEDLLAPKPANLSFEQAAAVPLAALTALQGLRDYGRIKPGQKVLIIGASGGVGTFAVQIARSFDAEVSGVCSTRNVEMVRSLGANRVIDYTQEDFARSGHKYDLIFQLAGTRSPSNCRRTLTPRGTLVLSSGESEDRWIGPVDRIVTARILSPFVSQKMASFTVKPNREDLLLLTRLIEAGTLTPVIDRTYPLEEVPDAIRYLEEGHARGKIVISVRAAEEGSAGG
;
A
#
# COMPACT_ATOMS: atom_id res chain seq x y z
N MET A 1 20.26 11.46 13.73
CA MET A 1 18.92 11.70 13.21
C MET A 1 17.86 11.06 14.09
N LYS A 2 16.65 11.62 14.11
CA LYS A 2 15.53 11.00 14.81
C LYS A 2 14.91 9.88 13.96
N ALA A 3 14.61 8.75 14.60
CA ALA A 3 13.96 7.62 13.96
C ALA A 3 13.08 6.85 14.98
N ILE A 4 12.05 6.17 14.47
CA ILE A 4 11.28 5.21 15.23
C ILE A 4 11.95 3.84 15.10
N VAL A 5 12.52 3.39 16.20
CA VAL A 5 13.30 2.14 16.24
C VAL A 5 12.60 1.02 17.01
N ARG A 6 12.96 -0.21 16.69
CA ARG A 6 12.59 -1.42 17.44
C ARG A 6 13.78 -2.35 17.56
N ASP A 7 13.94 -3.00 18.68
CA ASP A 7 14.95 -4.04 18.89
C ASP A 7 14.35 -5.45 18.93
N ASN A 8 13.03 -5.56 19.02
CA ASN A 8 12.31 -6.81 19.11
C ASN A 8 11.05 -6.79 18.24
N TYR A 9 10.52 -7.97 17.94
CA TYR A 9 9.16 -8.10 17.42
C TYR A 9 8.16 -7.87 18.56
N GLY A 10 7.03 -7.23 18.26
CA GLY A 10 5.99 -7.01 19.28
C GLY A 10 4.82 -6.15 18.82
N SER A 11 4.08 -5.64 19.80
CA SER A 11 3.04 -4.62 19.59
C SER A 11 3.68 -3.26 19.31
N PRO A 12 2.90 -2.23 18.95
CA PRO A 12 3.43 -0.87 18.78
C PRO A 12 4.20 -0.32 20.00
N ASP A 13 4.04 -0.93 21.18
CA ASP A 13 4.74 -0.53 22.42
C ASP A 13 6.26 -0.80 22.40
N VAL A 14 6.76 -1.59 21.45
CA VAL A 14 8.20 -1.82 21.26
C VAL A 14 8.88 -0.76 20.39
N LEU A 15 8.11 0.21 19.88
CA LEU A 15 8.60 1.30 19.03
C LEU A 15 8.97 2.49 19.91
N GLU A 16 10.18 3.01 19.71
CA GLU A 16 10.71 4.13 20.47
C GLU A 16 11.30 5.19 19.51
N LEU A 17 10.99 6.47 19.76
CA LEU A 17 11.68 7.59 19.09
C LEU A 17 13.06 7.72 19.70
N THR A 18 14.09 7.59 18.89
CA THR A 18 15.50 7.58 19.34
C THR A 18 16.38 8.32 18.35
N ASP A 19 17.44 8.93 18.86
CA ASP A 19 18.51 9.47 18.02
C ASP A 19 19.45 8.34 17.60
N ILE A 20 19.64 8.18 16.30
CA ILE A 20 20.56 7.20 15.70
C ILE A 20 21.48 7.88 14.68
N ASP A 21 22.54 7.20 14.27
CA ASP A 21 23.41 7.67 13.19
C ASP A 21 22.64 7.78 11.87
N GLU A 22 23.06 8.70 11.02
CA GLU A 22 22.54 8.80 9.66
C GLU A 22 22.91 7.55 8.85
N PRO A 23 22.06 7.10 7.92
CA PRO A 23 22.36 5.94 7.10
C PRO A 23 23.55 6.21 6.16
N GLU A 24 24.42 5.23 5.99
CA GLU A 24 25.52 5.29 5.04
C GLU A 24 25.01 5.21 3.60
N LEU A 25 25.39 6.18 2.77
CA LEU A 25 24.99 6.25 1.38
C LEU A 25 25.84 5.29 0.53
N ASN A 26 25.22 4.32 -0.10
CA ASN A 26 25.85 3.42 -1.05
C ASN A 26 25.92 4.04 -2.47
N ASP A 27 26.78 3.44 -3.30
CA ASP A 27 27.05 3.94 -4.66
C ASP A 27 25.81 4.02 -5.57
N ASP A 28 24.82 3.14 -5.38
CA ASP A 28 23.61 3.01 -6.22
C ASP A 28 22.36 3.61 -5.54
N GLU A 29 22.53 4.33 -4.44
CA GLU A 29 21.44 4.87 -3.64
C GLU A 29 21.43 6.40 -3.62
N VAL A 30 20.31 6.95 -3.20
CA VAL A 30 20.19 8.36 -2.85
C VAL A 30 19.88 8.49 -1.37
N LEU A 31 20.47 9.48 -0.71
CA LEU A 31 20.09 9.91 0.62
C LEU A 31 18.91 10.87 0.50
N LEU A 32 17.80 10.48 1.11
CA LEU A 32 16.54 11.21 1.04
C LEU A 32 16.22 11.82 2.39
N GLY A 33 16.03 13.14 2.42
CA GLY A 33 15.40 13.83 3.54
C GLY A 33 13.89 13.57 3.49
N VAL A 34 13.40 12.84 4.48
CA VAL A 34 12.00 12.41 4.53
C VAL A 34 11.10 13.58 4.88
N GLY A 35 10.24 14.00 3.97
CA GLY A 35 9.18 14.97 4.22
C GLY A 35 7.98 14.31 4.88
N ALA A 36 7.55 13.19 4.31
CA ALA A 36 6.47 12.37 4.85
C ALA A 36 6.64 10.89 4.49
N THR A 37 6.02 10.03 5.29
CA THR A 37 5.85 8.59 5.05
C THR A 37 4.42 8.18 5.31
N SER A 38 4.06 6.90 5.14
CA SER A 38 2.73 6.43 5.46
C SER A 38 2.72 5.03 6.06
N VAL A 39 1.71 4.73 6.87
CA VAL A 39 1.56 3.43 7.52
C VAL A 39 0.79 2.47 6.61
N ASN A 40 1.26 1.23 6.57
CA ASN A 40 0.68 0.14 5.78
C ASN A 40 0.44 -1.11 6.62
N PRO A 41 -0.47 -2.00 6.23
CA PRO A 41 -0.57 -3.32 6.87
C PRO A 41 0.75 -4.10 6.87
N ALA A 42 1.62 -3.87 5.87
CA ALA A 42 2.97 -4.44 5.83
C ALA A 42 3.82 -4.04 7.04
N ASP A 43 3.75 -2.77 7.47
CA ASP A 43 4.53 -2.27 8.60
C ASP A 43 4.17 -2.99 9.90
N TRP A 44 2.87 -3.19 10.19
CA TRP A 44 2.49 -3.90 11.41
C TRP A 44 2.76 -5.42 11.33
N HIS A 45 2.63 -6.06 10.15
CA HIS A 45 3.06 -7.44 9.96
C HIS A 45 4.57 -7.60 10.23
N LEU A 46 5.37 -6.68 9.69
CA LEU A 46 6.81 -6.64 9.92
C LEU A 46 7.12 -6.37 11.39
N LEU A 47 6.40 -5.44 12.03
CA LEU A 47 6.55 -5.11 13.44
C LEU A 47 6.34 -6.33 14.35
N ARG A 48 5.28 -7.08 14.10
CA ARG A 48 4.96 -8.31 14.86
C ARG A 48 5.79 -9.52 14.43
N GLY A 49 6.44 -9.45 13.26
CA GLY A 49 7.11 -10.59 12.65
C GLY A 49 6.12 -11.71 12.34
N GLU A 50 4.94 -11.36 11.85
CA GLU A 50 3.86 -12.28 11.50
C GLU A 50 3.59 -12.23 9.98
N PRO A 51 3.36 -13.38 9.35
CA PRO A 51 3.34 -14.74 9.91
C PRO A 51 4.74 -15.20 10.34
N TYR A 52 4.82 -16.04 11.35
CA TYR A 52 6.12 -16.46 11.93
C TYR A 52 7.07 -17.12 10.93
N ILE A 53 6.56 -17.74 9.88
CA ILE A 53 7.38 -18.28 8.79
C ILE A 53 8.22 -17.19 8.10
N ALA A 54 7.74 -15.94 8.05
CA ALA A 54 8.46 -14.82 7.45
C ALA A 54 9.73 -14.45 8.25
N ARG A 55 9.81 -14.80 9.53
CA ARG A 55 11.00 -14.54 10.37
C ARG A 55 12.26 -15.23 9.85
N VAL A 56 12.13 -16.27 9.04
CA VAL A 56 13.28 -16.90 8.37
C VAL A 56 14.03 -15.84 7.51
N GLN A 57 13.31 -14.92 6.90
CA GLN A 57 13.89 -13.83 6.10
C GLN A 57 14.09 -12.55 6.94
N LEU A 58 13.15 -12.23 7.81
CA LEU A 58 13.13 -10.99 8.60
C LEU A 58 14.07 -11.02 9.82
N GLY A 59 14.54 -12.20 10.24
CA GLY A 59 15.35 -12.44 11.43
C GLY A 59 14.60 -13.33 12.43
N LEU A 60 15.18 -14.50 12.76
CA LEU A 60 14.49 -15.53 13.55
C LEU A 60 14.12 -15.09 14.96
N ARG A 61 15.02 -14.38 15.65
CA ARG A 61 14.86 -13.97 17.06
C ARG A 61 14.65 -12.47 17.20
N LYS A 62 15.34 -11.68 16.39
CA LYS A 62 15.26 -10.21 16.35
C LYS A 62 15.08 -9.76 14.92
N PRO A 63 14.38 -8.65 14.70
CA PRO A 63 14.27 -8.07 13.36
C PRO A 63 15.64 -7.64 12.84
N LYS A 64 15.87 -7.81 11.53
CA LYS A 64 17.07 -7.29 10.85
C LYS A 64 16.97 -5.77 10.70
N ASP A 65 15.79 -5.30 10.29
CA ASP A 65 15.53 -3.88 10.09
C ASP A 65 14.99 -3.29 11.41
N ARG A 66 15.74 -2.38 12.01
CA ARG A 66 15.36 -1.71 13.25
C ARG A 66 14.35 -0.59 13.01
N VAL A 67 14.45 0.08 11.87
CA VAL A 67 13.54 1.16 11.44
C VAL A 67 12.60 0.61 10.38
N LEU A 68 11.30 0.81 10.56
CA LEU A 68 10.24 0.45 9.60
C LEU A 68 9.92 1.62 8.67
N GLY A 69 8.85 1.50 7.89
CA GLY A 69 8.35 2.47 6.94
C GLY A 69 8.54 2.01 5.51
N CYS A 70 7.41 1.70 4.87
CA CYS A 70 7.35 1.11 3.53
C CYS A 70 7.08 2.14 2.43
N ASP A 71 6.71 3.36 2.75
CA ASP A 71 6.45 4.45 1.82
C ASP A 71 7.31 5.65 2.16
N VAL A 72 7.65 6.49 1.18
CA VAL A 72 8.37 7.72 1.40
C VAL A 72 8.03 8.77 0.35
N ALA A 73 8.02 10.03 0.77
CA ALA A 73 8.12 11.19 -0.10
C ALA A 73 9.06 12.20 0.56
N GLY A 74 9.95 12.81 -0.21
CA GLY A 74 10.95 13.69 0.33
C GLY A 74 11.84 14.33 -0.74
N ARG A 75 12.93 14.92 -0.29
CA ARG A 75 13.91 15.63 -1.13
C ARG A 75 15.24 14.90 -1.10
N VAL A 76 15.85 14.74 -2.27
CA VAL A 76 17.19 14.16 -2.42
C VAL A 76 18.23 15.14 -1.87
N GLU A 77 19.03 14.68 -0.92
CA GLU A 77 20.10 15.49 -0.29
C GLU A 77 21.49 15.11 -0.79
N ALA A 78 21.69 13.84 -1.11
CA ALA A 78 22.93 13.35 -1.72
C ALA A 78 22.63 12.18 -2.64
N VAL A 79 23.52 11.92 -3.59
CA VAL A 79 23.43 10.84 -4.55
C VAL A 79 24.72 10.02 -4.55
N GLY A 80 24.60 8.70 -4.65
CA GLY A 80 25.74 7.80 -4.85
C GLY A 80 26.36 7.98 -6.23
N LYS A 81 27.57 7.52 -6.41
CA LYS A 81 28.36 7.76 -7.64
C LYS A 81 27.79 7.13 -8.91
N ASN A 82 26.97 6.09 -8.78
CA ASN A 82 26.34 5.39 -9.90
C ASN A 82 24.93 5.89 -10.22
N VAL A 83 24.36 6.76 -9.40
CA VAL A 83 23.04 7.36 -9.61
C VAL A 83 23.07 8.28 -10.81
N THR A 84 22.11 8.11 -11.73
CA THR A 84 22.07 8.84 -13.00
C THR A 84 20.75 9.53 -13.29
N MET A 85 19.67 9.13 -12.62
CA MET A 85 18.31 9.60 -12.90
C MET A 85 17.82 10.68 -11.93
N LEU A 86 18.49 10.88 -10.83
CA LEU A 86 18.12 11.82 -9.77
C LEU A 86 19.31 12.70 -9.41
N GLU A 87 19.03 13.92 -8.96
CA GLU A 87 20.02 14.88 -8.51
C GLU A 87 19.63 15.49 -7.16
N ARG A 88 20.58 16.09 -6.48
CA ARG A 88 20.32 16.80 -5.23
C ARG A 88 19.25 17.88 -5.43
N GLY A 89 18.29 17.93 -4.53
CA GLY A 89 17.15 18.83 -4.58
C GLY A 89 15.92 18.27 -5.26
N SER A 90 16.03 17.14 -5.99
CA SER A 90 14.88 16.47 -6.59
C SER A 90 13.84 16.10 -5.54
N GLU A 91 12.57 16.45 -5.77
CA GLU A 91 11.46 15.98 -4.96
C GLU A 91 10.95 14.65 -5.52
N VAL A 92 10.95 13.63 -4.68
CA VAL A 92 10.67 12.25 -5.10
C VAL A 92 9.69 11.56 -4.15
N PHE A 93 9.09 10.48 -4.63
CA PHE A 93 8.30 9.55 -3.83
C PHE A 93 8.56 8.11 -4.28
N GLY A 94 8.34 7.16 -3.39
CA GLY A 94 8.56 5.75 -3.71
C GLY A 94 8.36 4.83 -2.53
N SER A 95 8.77 3.56 -2.72
CA SER A 95 8.60 2.52 -1.71
C SER A 95 9.84 1.66 -1.59
N PRO A 96 10.51 1.65 -0.43
CA PRO A 96 11.62 0.73 -0.15
C PRO A 96 11.16 -0.69 0.21
N PHE A 97 9.87 -0.98 0.18
CA PHE A 97 9.32 -2.29 0.54
C PHE A 97 10.03 -3.42 -0.21
N MET A 98 10.47 -4.47 0.50
CA MET A 98 11.26 -5.62 0.03
C MET A 98 12.72 -5.31 -0.39
N HIS A 99 13.16 -4.06 -0.32
CA HIS A 99 14.51 -3.64 -0.69
C HIS A 99 15.23 -2.87 0.43
N GLY A 100 14.83 -3.09 1.65
CA GLY A 100 15.15 -2.33 2.84
C GLY A 100 13.91 -1.59 3.33
N LEU A 101 14.01 -0.98 4.47
CA LEU A 101 12.97 -0.18 5.09
C LEU A 101 13.63 1.09 5.58
N GLY A 102 12.99 1.86 6.46
CA GLY A 102 13.69 2.97 7.12
C GLY A 102 12.99 4.32 7.01
N ALA A 103 11.80 4.37 6.40
CA ALA A 103 11.14 5.64 6.17
C ALA A 103 10.47 6.25 7.43
N PHE A 104 10.41 5.53 8.58
CA PHE A 104 10.02 6.11 9.86
C PHE A 104 11.23 6.80 10.54
N ALA A 105 11.92 7.66 9.79
CA ALA A 105 13.09 8.42 10.20
C ALA A 105 13.20 9.71 9.40
N GLU A 106 14.08 10.63 9.87
CA GLU A 106 14.35 11.89 9.17
C GLU A 106 15.11 11.69 7.85
N TRP A 107 15.90 10.60 7.74
CA TRP A 107 16.72 10.28 6.58
C TRP A 107 16.62 8.80 6.24
N VAL A 108 16.64 8.49 4.95
CA VAL A 108 16.68 7.11 4.44
C VAL A 108 17.49 7.03 3.15
N CYS A 109 18.27 5.94 2.99
CA CYS A 109 18.93 5.62 1.73
C CYS A 109 18.06 4.65 0.93
N ILE A 110 17.84 4.97 -0.35
CA ILE A 110 16.97 4.19 -1.25
C ILE A 110 17.58 4.15 -2.65
N SER A 111 17.50 3.00 -3.33
CA SER A 111 17.86 2.88 -4.74
C SER A 111 16.98 3.78 -5.61
N GLU A 112 17.60 4.47 -6.60
CA GLU A 112 16.88 5.34 -7.53
C GLU A 112 15.80 4.60 -8.35
N ASP A 113 15.93 3.28 -8.54
CA ASP A 113 14.95 2.43 -9.24
C ASP A 113 13.61 2.27 -8.50
N LEU A 114 13.58 2.62 -7.21
CA LEU A 114 12.39 2.55 -6.36
C LEU A 114 11.73 3.92 -6.18
N LEU A 115 12.25 4.95 -6.83
CA LEU A 115 11.82 6.34 -6.71
C LEU A 115 11.37 6.89 -8.06
N ALA A 116 10.42 7.82 -8.03
CA ALA A 116 10.02 8.64 -9.16
C ALA A 116 9.87 10.11 -8.72
N PRO A 117 9.91 11.07 -9.65
CA PRO A 117 9.57 12.46 -9.35
C PRO A 117 8.19 12.54 -8.71
N LYS A 118 8.11 13.28 -7.61
CA LYS A 118 6.85 13.55 -6.91
C LYS A 118 5.88 14.26 -7.86
N PRO A 119 4.59 13.83 -7.95
CA PRO A 119 3.59 14.57 -8.71
C PRO A 119 3.55 16.05 -8.31
N ALA A 120 3.62 16.95 -9.28
CA ALA A 120 3.73 18.39 -9.05
C ALA A 120 2.54 18.99 -8.28
N ASN A 121 1.38 18.36 -8.40
CA ASN A 121 0.11 18.76 -7.77
C ASN A 121 -0.13 18.14 -6.38
N LEU A 122 0.85 17.42 -5.80
CA LEU A 122 0.74 16.82 -4.47
C LEU A 122 1.73 17.44 -3.47
N SER A 123 1.31 17.56 -2.22
CA SER A 123 2.23 17.75 -1.08
C SER A 123 3.04 16.49 -0.80
N PHE A 124 4.05 16.55 0.09
CA PHE A 124 4.79 15.36 0.52
C PHE A 124 3.89 14.35 1.23
N GLU A 125 2.95 14.80 2.07
CA GLU A 125 1.99 13.94 2.77
C GLU A 125 1.09 13.20 1.78
N GLN A 126 0.60 13.90 0.77
CA GLN A 126 -0.23 13.29 -0.28
C GLN A 126 0.59 12.32 -1.12
N ALA A 127 1.82 12.67 -1.47
CA ALA A 127 2.70 11.81 -2.25
C ALA A 127 3.11 10.55 -1.48
N ALA A 128 3.39 10.66 -0.17
CA ALA A 128 3.71 9.51 0.68
C ALA A 128 2.53 8.53 0.85
N ALA A 129 1.30 8.99 0.66
CA ALA A 129 0.12 8.13 0.70
C ALA A 129 -0.02 7.20 -0.52
N VAL A 130 0.77 7.40 -1.57
CA VAL A 130 0.57 6.75 -2.88
C VAL A 130 1.32 5.41 -3.03
N PRO A 131 2.64 5.29 -2.78
CA PRO A 131 3.48 4.28 -3.42
C PRO A 131 2.98 2.86 -3.23
N LEU A 132 3.09 2.29 -2.03
CA LEU A 132 2.77 0.87 -1.81
C LEU A 132 1.30 0.54 -2.10
N ALA A 133 0.39 1.43 -1.72
CA ALA A 133 -1.04 1.23 -1.89
C ALA A 133 -1.47 1.30 -3.38
N ALA A 134 -1.03 2.33 -4.11
CA ALA A 134 -1.38 2.48 -5.51
C ALA A 134 -0.66 1.47 -6.41
N LEU A 135 0.60 1.11 -6.11
CA LEU A 135 1.31 0.02 -6.79
C LEU A 135 0.59 -1.31 -6.60
N THR A 136 0.13 -1.61 -5.38
CA THR A 136 -0.66 -2.83 -5.11
C THR A 136 -1.95 -2.82 -5.93
N ALA A 137 -2.66 -1.70 -5.98
CA ALA A 137 -3.89 -1.56 -6.74
C ALA A 137 -3.64 -1.72 -8.25
N LEU A 138 -2.63 -1.05 -8.79
CA LEU A 138 -2.27 -1.08 -10.20
C LEU A 138 -1.86 -2.49 -10.65
N GLN A 139 -0.89 -3.09 -9.98
CA GLN A 139 -0.40 -4.43 -10.33
C GLN A 139 -1.49 -5.49 -10.13
N GLY A 140 -2.26 -5.40 -9.05
CA GLY A 140 -3.39 -6.30 -8.80
C GLY A 140 -4.43 -6.29 -9.92
N LEU A 141 -4.79 -5.13 -10.42
CA LEU A 141 -5.78 -4.99 -11.50
C LEU A 141 -5.18 -5.26 -12.88
N ARG A 142 -4.02 -4.67 -13.20
CA ARG A 142 -3.38 -4.74 -14.52
C ARG A 142 -2.76 -6.11 -14.79
N ASP A 143 -1.87 -6.55 -13.91
CA ASP A 143 -0.98 -7.69 -14.19
C ASP A 143 -1.63 -9.02 -13.80
N TYR A 144 -2.25 -9.07 -12.64
CA TYR A 144 -2.87 -10.28 -12.09
C TYR A 144 -4.35 -10.40 -12.47
N GLY A 145 -5.09 -9.31 -12.38
CA GLY A 145 -6.49 -9.22 -12.77
C GLY A 145 -6.71 -9.18 -14.28
N ARG A 146 -5.72 -8.64 -15.03
CA ARG A 146 -5.79 -8.43 -16.49
C ARG A 146 -7.08 -7.70 -16.87
N ILE A 147 -7.35 -6.63 -16.14
CA ILE A 147 -8.55 -5.80 -16.30
C ILE A 147 -8.70 -5.32 -17.75
N LYS A 148 -9.93 -5.27 -18.24
CA LYS A 148 -10.26 -4.81 -19.59
C LYS A 148 -11.46 -3.85 -19.56
N PRO A 149 -11.56 -2.94 -20.52
CA PRO A 149 -12.73 -2.07 -20.68
C PRO A 149 -14.05 -2.87 -20.67
N GLY A 150 -15.07 -2.32 -20.04
CA GLY A 150 -16.41 -2.90 -19.95
C GLY A 150 -16.58 -4.10 -19.00
N GLN A 151 -15.51 -4.54 -18.35
CA GLN A 151 -15.62 -5.61 -17.35
C GLN A 151 -16.31 -5.14 -16.08
N LYS A 152 -17.05 -6.05 -15.44
CA LYS A 152 -17.63 -5.87 -14.11
C LYS A 152 -16.62 -6.26 -13.04
N VAL A 153 -16.17 -5.27 -12.27
CA VAL A 153 -15.13 -5.41 -11.26
C VAL A 153 -15.73 -5.23 -9.87
N LEU A 154 -15.47 -6.17 -8.96
CA LEU A 154 -15.81 -6.05 -7.55
C LEU A 154 -14.54 -5.81 -6.74
N ILE A 155 -14.51 -4.72 -5.96
CA ILE A 155 -13.42 -4.38 -5.05
C ILE A 155 -13.92 -4.55 -3.63
N ILE A 156 -13.41 -5.55 -2.91
CA ILE A 156 -13.76 -5.84 -1.52
C ILE A 156 -12.76 -5.12 -0.62
N GLY A 157 -13.24 -4.23 0.25
CA GLY A 157 -12.41 -3.31 1.03
C GLY A 157 -12.13 -2.00 0.28
N ALA A 158 -13.12 -1.52 -0.49
CA ALA A 158 -13.01 -0.35 -1.38
C ALA A 158 -12.68 0.97 -0.65
N SER A 159 -12.90 1.05 0.66
CA SER A 159 -12.65 2.25 1.47
C SER A 159 -11.29 2.29 2.15
N GLY A 160 -10.49 1.22 2.07
CA GLY A 160 -9.15 1.16 2.65
C GLY A 160 -8.08 1.78 1.75
N GLY A 161 -6.84 1.84 2.23
CA GLY A 161 -5.74 2.49 1.50
C GLY A 161 -5.56 2.01 0.06
N VAL A 162 -5.45 0.70 -0.16
CA VAL A 162 -5.37 0.10 -1.51
C VAL A 162 -6.70 0.23 -2.25
N GLY A 163 -7.83 0.06 -1.53
CA GLY A 163 -9.18 0.06 -2.11
C GLY A 163 -9.55 1.37 -2.79
N THR A 164 -9.19 2.50 -2.19
CA THR A 164 -9.48 3.83 -2.74
C THR A 164 -8.77 4.06 -4.08
N PHE A 165 -7.53 3.58 -4.21
CA PHE A 165 -6.81 3.59 -5.50
C PHE A 165 -7.38 2.56 -6.47
N ALA A 166 -7.74 1.35 -6.00
CA ALA A 166 -8.26 0.31 -6.86
C ALA A 166 -9.58 0.72 -7.55
N VAL A 167 -10.47 1.44 -6.85
CA VAL A 167 -11.69 1.99 -7.44
C VAL A 167 -11.36 2.95 -8.59
N GLN A 168 -10.49 3.92 -8.34
CA GLN A 168 -10.11 4.94 -9.33
C GLN A 168 -9.34 4.34 -10.52
N ILE A 169 -8.39 3.44 -10.26
CA ILE A 169 -7.63 2.75 -11.31
C ILE A 169 -8.57 1.88 -12.16
N ALA A 170 -9.48 1.10 -11.56
CA ALA A 170 -10.43 0.30 -12.34
C ALA A 170 -11.32 1.18 -13.22
N ARG A 171 -11.73 2.35 -12.74
CA ARG A 171 -12.46 3.35 -13.54
C ARG A 171 -11.63 3.88 -14.69
N SER A 172 -10.34 4.13 -14.53
CA SER A 172 -9.44 4.59 -15.59
C SER A 172 -9.23 3.54 -16.69
N PHE A 173 -9.55 2.29 -16.42
CA PHE A 173 -9.61 1.20 -17.41
C PHE A 173 -11.01 1.01 -18.02
N ASP A 174 -11.94 1.96 -17.85
CA ASP A 174 -13.32 1.90 -18.33
C ASP A 174 -14.10 0.67 -17.83
N ALA A 175 -13.82 0.19 -16.63
CA ALA A 175 -14.55 -0.91 -16.01
C ALA A 175 -15.82 -0.41 -15.28
N GLU A 176 -16.82 -1.30 -15.15
CA GLU A 176 -17.98 -1.12 -14.29
C GLU A 176 -17.61 -1.54 -12.86
N VAL A 177 -17.38 -0.58 -11.97
CA VAL A 177 -16.84 -0.83 -10.63
C VAL A 177 -17.93 -0.94 -9.59
N SER A 178 -17.93 -2.06 -8.84
CA SER A 178 -18.67 -2.23 -7.59
C SER A 178 -17.70 -2.23 -6.42
N GLY A 179 -17.91 -1.35 -5.44
CA GLY A 179 -17.10 -1.25 -4.23
C GLY A 179 -17.84 -1.79 -3.00
N VAL A 180 -17.19 -2.63 -2.19
CA VAL A 180 -17.72 -3.14 -0.91
C VAL A 180 -17.07 -2.39 0.23
N CYS A 181 -17.89 -1.75 1.07
CA CYS A 181 -17.44 -1.01 2.25
C CYS A 181 -18.52 -1.01 3.34
N SER A 182 -18.26 -0.39 4.49
CA SER A 182 -19.26 -0.16 5.54
C SER A 182 -20.10 1.10 5.25
N THR A 183 -21.27 1.21 5.88
CA THR A 183 -22.23 2.33 5.73
C THR A 183 -21.58 3.70 5.70
N ARG A 184 -20.69 3.98 6.65
CA ARG A 184 -20.01 5.30 6.80
C ARG A 184 -19.11 5.69 5.62
N ASN A 185 -18.76 4.73 4.76
CA ASN A 185 -17.81 4.92 3.66
C ASN A 185 -18.50 4.93 2.28
N VAL A 186 -19.81 4.71 2.21
CA VAL A 186 -20.57 4.57 0.96
C VAL A 186 -20.41 5.80 0.06
N GLU A 187 -20.58 7.01 0.61
CA GLU A 187 -20.48 8.24 -0.16
C GLU A 187 -19.06 8.50 -0.68
N MET A 188 -18.03 8.22 0.13
CA MET A 188 -16.64 8.33 -0.28
C MET A 188 -16.34 7.38 -1.44
N VAL A 189 -16.70 6.09 -1.33
CA VAL A 189 -16.44 5.10 -2.38
C VAL A 189 -17.20 5.46 -3.67
N ARG A 190 -18.41 6.02 -3.55
CA ARG A 190 -19.17 6.54 -4.70
C ARG A 190 -18.47 7.71 -5.36
N SER A 191 -17.98 8.68 -4.59
CA SER A 191 -17.26 9.86 -5.11
C SER A 191 -15.95 9.51 -5.82
N LEU A 192 -15.32 8.37 -5.46
CA LEU A 192 -14.14 7.85 -6.15
C LEU A 192 -14.45 7.18 -7.50
N GLY A 193 -15.73 7.12 -7.89
CA GLY A 193 -16.17 6.64 -9.18
C GLY A 193 -16.72 5.21 -9.22
N ALA A 194 -17.04 4.60 -8.07
CA ALA A 194 -17.74 3.32 -8.07
C ALA A 194 -19.17 3.48 -8.64
N ASN A 195 -19.52 2.66 -9.65
CA ASN A 195 -20.85 2.65 -10.25
C ASN A 195 -21.89 2.11 -9.27
N ARG A 196 -21.50 1.16 -8.43
CA ARG A 196 -22.31 0.57 -7.36
C ARG A 196 -21.49 0.49 -6.08
N VAL A 197 -22.12 0.84 -4.96
CA VAL A 197 -21.50 0.62 -3.64
C VAL A 197 -22.38 -0.34 -2.86
N ILE A 198 -21.74 -1.36 -2.31
CA ILE A 198 -22.37 -2.43 -1.54
C ILE A 198 -21.98 -2.23 -0.09
N ASP A 199 -22.96 -1.90 0.72
CA ASP A 199 -22.79 -1.82 2.18
C ASP A 199 -22.86 -3.21 2.78
N TYR A 200 -21.72 -3.77 3.19
CA TYR A 200 -21.67 -5.13 3.72
C TYR A 200 -22.39 -5.29 5.07
N THR A 201 -22.76 -4.19 5.72
CA THR A 201 -23.55 -4.22 6.97
C THR A 201 -25.05 -4.40 6.70
N GLN A 202 -25.49 -4.14 5.46
CA GLN A 202 -26.89 -4.19 5.03
C GLN A 202 -27.16 -5.32 4.05
N GLU A 203 -26.23 -5.57 3.13
CA GLU A 203 -26.42 -6.59 2.09
C GLU A 203 -25.18 -7.48 1.91
N ASP A 204 -25.42 -8.70 1.51
CA ASP A 204 -24.38 -9.67 1.13
C ASP A 204 -24.23 -9.70 -0.39
N PHE A 205 -23.09 -9.19 -0.90
CA PHE A 205 -22.81 -9.21 -2.34
C PHE A 205 -22.88 -10.63 -2.95
N ALA A 206 -22.59 -11.68 -2.15
CA ALA A 206 -22.62 -13.06 -2.62
C ALA A 206 -24.06 -13.58 -2.83
N ARG A 207 -25.06 -12.91 -2.29
CA ARG A 207 -26.49 -13.25 -2.43
C ARG A 207 -27.22 -12.38 -3.44
N SER A 208 -26.57 -11.35 -3.97
CA SER A 208 -27.19 -10.37 -4.88
C SER A 208 -27.52 -10.91 -6.28
N GLY A 209 -27.04 -12.11 -6.64
CA GLY A 209 -27.15 -12.68 -7.98
C GLY A 209 -26.25 -12.04 -9.04
N HIS A 210 -25.56 -10.94 -8.72
CA HIS A 210 -24.62 -10.30 -9.63
C HIS A 210 -23.38 -11.18 -9.88
N LYS A 211 -22.87 -11.14 -11.10
CA LYS A 211 -21.64 -11.82 -11.51
C LYS A 211 -20.58 -10.79 -11.92
N TYR A 212 -19.34 -11.06 -11.56
CA TYR A 212 -18.19 -10.19 -11.82
C TYR A 212 -17.16 -10.91 -12.66
N ASP A 213 -16.50 -10.15 -13.54
CA ASP A 213 -15.41 -10.65 -14.37
C ASP A 213 -14.09 -10.64 -13.61
N LEU A 214 -13.97 -9.71 -12.67
CA LEU A 214 -12.81 -9.57 -11.79
C LEU A 214 -13.28 -9.25 -10.36
N ILE A 215 -12.76 -10.00 -9.39
CA ILE A 215 -12.90 -9.68 -7.97
C ILE A 215 -11.51 -9.39 -7.43
N PHE A 216 -11.33 -8.23 -6.83
CA PHE A 216 -10.12 -7.86 -6.10
C PHE A 216 -10.42 -7.80 -4.61
N GLN A 217 -9.94 -8.81 -3.87
CA GLN A 217 -10.16 -8.92 -2.43
C GLN A 217 -8.96 -8.32 -1.69
N LEU A 218 -9.21 -7.21 -1.00
CA LEU A 218 -8.22 -6.43 -0.24
C LEU A 218 -8.44 -6.50 1.27
N ALA A 219 -9.64 -6.90 1.69
CA ALA A 219 -10.02 -7.00 3.09
C ALA A 219 -11.03 -8.13 3.32
N GLY A 220 -11.20 -8.49 4.60
CA GLY A 220 -12.19 -9.46 5.05
C GLY A 220 -11.76 -10.92 4.88
N THR A 221 -12.43 -11.78 5.66
CA THR A 221 -12.11 -13.21 5.82
C THR A 221 -12.92 -14.13 4.89
N ARG A 222 -13.64 -13.59 3.88
CA ARG A 222 -14.42 -14.44 2.98
C ARG A 222 -13.55 -15.43 2.24
N SER A 223 -13.97 -16.69 2.26
CA SER A 223 -13.25 -17.76 1.59
C SER A 223 -13.21 -17.56 0.06
N PRO A 224 -12.14 -17.97 -0.62
CA PRO A 224 -12.05 -17.92 -2.09
C PRO A 224 -13.21 -18.64 -2.78
N SER A 225 -13.72 -19.71 -2.19
CA SER A 225 -14.88 -20.45 -2.71
C SER A 225 -16.18 -19.63 -2.69
N ASN A 226 -16.39 -18.78 -1.68
CA ASN A 226 -17.55 -17.88 -1.63
C ASN A 226 -17.44 -16.76 -2.67
N CYS A 227 -16.25 -16.15 -2.82
CA CYS A 227 -16.00 -15.14 -3.85
C CYS A 227 -16.19 -15.75 -5.25
N ARG A 228 -15.71 -16.99 -5.48
CA ARG A 228 -15.85 -17.70 -6.76
C ARG A 228 -17.30 -17.84 -7.23
N ARG A 229 -18.24 -18.04 -6.30
CA ARG A 229 -19.69 -18.16 -6.65
C ARG A 229 -20.23 -16.90 -7.31
N THR A 230 -19.62 -15.76 -7.11
CA THR A 230 -20.03 -14.48 -7.72
C THR A 230 -19.21 -14.11 -8.95
N LEU A 231 -18.23 -14.92 -9.35
CA LEU A 231 -17.50 -14.75 -10.60
C LEU A 231 -18.32 -15.27 -11.80
N THR A 232 -18.07 -14.67 -12.95
CA THR A 232 -18.44 -15.24 -14.26
C THR A 232 -17.65 -16.55 -14.51
N PRO A 233 -18.07 -17.42 -15.46
CA PRO A 233 -17.38 -18.69 -15.72
C PRO A 233 -15.88 -18.58 -16.04
N ARG A 234 -15.43 -17.43 -16.56
CA ARG A 234 -14.03 -17.14 -16.90
C ARG A 234 -13.46 -16.00 -16.06
N GLY A 235 -14.12 -15.64 -14.96
CA GLY A 235 -13.72 -14.54 -14.10
C GLY A 235 -12.43 -14.83 -13.34
N THR A 236 -11.81 -13.77 -12.85
CA THR A 236 -10.56 -13.81 -12.09
C THR A 236 -10.81 -13.33 -10.66
N LEU A 237 -10.29 -14.06 -9.67
CA LEU A 237 -10.17 -13.61 -8.29
C LEU A 237 -8.72 -13.25 -8.02
N VAL A 238 -8.45 -12.01 -7.64
CA VAL A 238 -7.14 -11.54 -7.18
C VAL A 238 -7.21 -11.35 -5.67
N LEU A 239 -6.31 -12.01 -4.97
CA LEU A 239 -6.12 -11.90 -3.53
C LEU A 239 -4.87 -11.06 -3.27
N SER A 240 -5.00 -9.91 -2.66
CA SER A 240 -3.90 -9.26 -1.97
C SER A 240 -3.72 -9.97 -0.62
N SER A 241 -2.49 -10.06 -0.13
CA SER A 241 -2.18 -10.66 1.17
C SER A 241 -3.06 -9.97 2.23
N GLY A 242 -4.22 -10.53 2.46
CA GLY A 242 -5.22 -10.00 3.37
C GLY A 242 -5.03 -10.53 4.77
N GLU A 243 -5.83 -9.99 5.66
CA GLU A 243 -5.96 -10.45 7.04
C GLU A 243 -6.05 -11.97 7.11
N SER A 244 -5.14 -12.58 7.85
CA SER A 244 -5.17 -13.99 8.20
C SER A 244 -5.17 -14.09 9.70
N GLU A 245 -6.09 -14.89 10.24
CA GLU A 245 -6.13 -15.21 11.68
C GLU A 245 -4.98 -16.15 12.07
N ASP A 246 -4.34 -16.80 11.08
CA ASP A 246 -3.24 -17.73 11.32
C ASP A 246 -1.89 -17.00 11.42
N ARG A 247 -1.37 -16.92 12.65
CA ARG A 247 -0.07 -16.29 12.95
C ARG A 247 1.14 -17.10 12.47
N TRP A 248 0.97 -18.39 12.17
CA TRP A 248 2.10 -19.25 11.78
C TRP A 248 2.41 -19.18 10.30
N ILE A 249 1.39 -19.39 9.49
CA ILE A 249 1.54 -19.47 8.02
C ILE A 249 0.85 -18.32 7.28
N GLY A 250 0.09 -17.49 8.00
CA GLY A 250 -0.59 -16.35 7.40
C GLY A 250 -1.54 -16.75 6.25
N PRO A 251 -1.59 -16.00 5.17
CA PRO A 251 -2.48 -16.27 4.04
C PRO A 251 -2.05 -17.43 3.14
N VAL A 252 -1.01 -18.22 3.54
CA VAL A 252 -0.50 -19.35 2.74
C VAL A 252 -1.60 -20.40 2.51
N ASP A 253 -2.49 -20.63 3.48
CA ASP A 253 -3.64 -21.52 3.33
C ASP A 253 -4.55 -21.10 2.17
N ARG A 254 -4.80 -19.82 2.01
CA ARG A 254 -5.62 -19.25 0.92
C ARG A 254 -4.89 -19.35 -0.42
N ILE A 255 -3.57 -19.11 -0.43
CA ILE A 255 -2.73 -19.22 -1.62
C ILE A 255 -2.68 -20.67 -2.08
N VAL A 256 -2.48 -21.61 -1.16
CA VAL A 256 -2.47 -23.06 -1.44
C VAL A 256 -3.85 -23.51 -1.93
N THR A 257 -4.91 -23.10 -1.25
CA THR A 257 -6.30 -23.41 -1.67
C THR A 257 -6.58 -22.87 -3.07
N ALA A 258 -6.17 -21.63 -3.37
CA ALA A 258 -6.33 -21.05 -4.69
C ALA A 258 -5.55 -21.80 -5.78
N ARG A 259 -4.32 -22.25 -5.48
CA ARG A 259 -3.52 -23.07 -6.41
C ARG A 259 -4.06 -24.47 -6.63
N ILE A 260 -4.55 -25.13 -5.57
CA ILE A 260 -5.13 -26.48 -5.66
C ILE A 260 -6.46 -26.46 -6.43
N LEU A 261 -7.29 -25.45 -6.24
CA LEU A 261 -8.57 -25.31 -6.92
C LEU A 261 -8.43 -24.87 -8.39
N SER A 262 -7.39 -24.11 -8.72
CA SER A 262 -7.20 -23.50 -10.05
C SER A 262 -7.26 -24.51 -11.23
N PRO A 263 -6.65 -25.73 -11.17
CA PRO A 263 -6.73 -26.71 -12.26
C PRO A 263 -8.11 -27.31 -12.49
N PHE A 264 -8.98 -27.30 -11.47
CA PHE A 264 -10.29 -27.95 -11.50
C PHE A 264 -11.45 -27.00 -11.84
N VAL A 265 -11.15 -25.70 -12.05
CA VAL A 265 -12.16 -24.68 -12.32
C VAL A 265 -11.75 -23.82 -13.51
N SER A 266 -12.73 -23.34 -14.26
CA SER A 266 -12.52 -22.44 -15.41
C SER A 266 -12.13 -21.00 -14.98
N GLN A 267 -12.33 -20.66 -13.72
CA GLN A 267 -12.03 -19.36 -13.12
C GLN A 267 -10.57 -19.29 -12.68
N LYS A 268 -9.95 -18.12 -12.82
CA LYS A 268 -8.56 -17.91 -12.39
C LYS A 268 -8.53 -17.39 -10.96
N MET A 269 -7.55 -17.84 -10.18
CA MET A 269 -7.23 -17.32 -8.86
C MET A 269 -5.77 -16.93 -8.82
N ALA A 270 -5.48 -15.72 -8.43
CA ALA A 270 -4.14 -15.17 -8.31
C ALA A 270 -3.93 -14.53 -6.94
N SER A 271 -2.75 -14.71 -6.39
CA SER A 271 -2.24 -13.96 -5.24
C SER A 271 -0.87 -13.42 -5.61
N PHE A 272 -0.51 -12.29 -5.06
CA PHE A 272 0.76 -11.65 -5.40
C PHE A 272 1.30 -10.83 -4.22
N THR A 273 2.58 -10.56 -4.29
CA THR A 273 3.25 -9.52 -3.50
C THR A 273 3.62 -8.40 -4.46
N VAL A 274 3.31 -7.17 -4.10
CA VAL A 274 3.64 -5.98 -4.87
C VAL A 274 5.15 -5.86 -5.05
N LYS A 275 5.57 -5.39 -6.21
CA LYS A 275 6.99 -5.16 -6.55
C LYS A 275 7.17 -3.68 -6.86
N PRO A 276 7.66 -2.88 -5.91
CA PRO A 276 7.98 -1.49 -6.16
C PRO A 276 8.93 -1.36 -7.36
N ASN A 277 8.65 -0.43 -8.24
CA ASN A 277 9.48 -0.10 -9.38
C ASN A 277 9.16 1.31 -9.90
N ARG A 278 10.17 1.93 -10.48
CA ARG A 278 10.09 3.30 -11.01
C ARG A 278 9.07 3.45 -12.15
N GLU A 279 8.96 2.48 -13.04
CA GLU A 279 8.08 2.56 -14.22
C GLU A 279 6.60 2.70 -13.80
N ASP A 280 6.16 1.87 -12.86
CA ASP A 280 4.80 1.94 -12.33
C ASP A 280 4.56 3.24 -11.56
N LEU A 281 5.55 3.73 -10.79
CA LEU A 281 5.46 5.02 -10.12
C LEU A 281 5.30 6.17 -11.10
N LEU A 282 6.05 6.18 -12.21
CA LEU A 282 5.91 7.17 -13.28
C LEU A 282 4.54 7.11 -13.96
N LEU A 283 3.96 5.92 -14.11
CA LEU A 283 2.57 5.78 -14.59
C LEU A 283 1.59 6.41 -13.60
N LEU A 284 1.76 6.13 -12.31
CA LEU A 284 0.91 6.71 -11.25
C LEU A 284 1.06 8.23 -11.19
N THR A 285 2.29 8.78 -11.32
CA THR A 285 2.53 10.22 -11.43
C THR A 285 1.67 10.85 -12.54
N ARG A 286 1.71 10.27 -13.74
CA ARG A 286 0.90 10.78 -14.87
C ARG A 286 -0.61 10.75 -14.61
N LEU A 287 -1.12 9.67 -14.00
CA LEU A 287 -2.54 9.57 -13.65
C LEU A 287 -2.96 10.57 -12.57
N ILE A 288 -2.09 10.86 -11.62
CA ILE A 288 -2.32 11.83 -10.55
C ILE A 288 -2.29 13.26 -11.12
N GLU A 289 -1.30 13.60 -11.93
CA GLU A 289 -1.18 14.92 -12.55
C GLU A 289 -2.32 15.21 -13.52
N ALA A 290 -2.85 14.17 -14.17
CA ALA A 290 -4.07 14.26 -15.00
C ALA A 290 -5.36 14.36 -14.18
N GLY A 291 -5.31 14.31 -12.83
CA GLY A 291 -6.50 14.33 -11.98
C GLY A 291 -7.32 13.04 -11.99
N THR A 292 -6.81 11.96 -12.59
CA THR A 292 -7.49 10.66 -12.65
C THR A 292 -7.40 9.91 -11.31
N LEU A 293 -6.31 10.09 -10.58
CA LEU A 293 -6.07 9.52 -9.26
C LEU A 293 -5.86 10.62 -8.22
N THR A 294 -6.50 10.45 -7.07
CA THR A 294 -6.30 11.32 -5.90
C THR A 294 -6.12 10.45 -4.66
N PRO A 295 -5.06 10.65 -3.86
CA PRO A 295 -4.90 9.95 -2.61
C PRO A 295 -5.95 10.39 -1.60
N VAL A 296 -6.53 9.42 -0.88
CA VAL A 296 -7.44 9.67 0.22
C VAL A 296 -6.68 9.48 1.53
N ILE A 297 -6.53 10.57 2.28
CA ILE A 297 -5.87 10.55 3.59
C ILE A 297 -6.94 10.61 4.68
N ASP A 298 -6.89 9.67 5.60
CA ASP A 298 -7.78 9.62 6.76
C ASP A 298 -7.26 10.48 7.91
N ARG A 299 -5.99 10.27 8.27
CA ARG A 299 -5.29 10.97 9.36
C ARG A 299 -3.83 11.19 9.04
N THR A 300 -3.29 12.26 9.63
CA THR A 300 -1.86 12.56 9.65
C THR A 300 -1.39 12.60 11.10
N TYR A 301 -0.26 11.98 11.37
CA TYR A 301 0.41 11.94 12.66
C TYR A 301 1.84 12.48 12.52
N PRO A 302 2.43 13.08 13.53
CA PRO A 302 3.86 13.38 13.55
C PRO A 302 4.69 12.09 13.74
N LEU A 303 6.00 12.16 13.48
CA LEU A 303 6.90 11.00 13.54
C LEU A 303 6.86 10.28 14.88
N GLU A 304 6.84 11.02 15.98
CA GLU A 304 6.79 10.46 17.35
C GLU A 304 5.53 9.67 17.65
N GLU A 305 4.44 9.89 16.91
CA GLU A 305 3.16 9.22 17.07
C GLU A 305 2.98 8.00 16.12
N VAL A 306 4.04 7.53 15.45
CA VAL A 306 3.99 6.30 14.65
C VAL A 306 3.39 5.11 15.41
N PRO A 307 3.70 4.86 16.71
CA PRO A 307 3.05 3.79 17.47
C PRO A 307 1.53 3.92 17.49
N ASP A 308 0.98 5.14 17.66
CA ASP A 308 -0.46 5.39 17.70
C ASP A 308 -1.09 5.26 16.30
N ALA A 309 -0.38 5.70 15.26
CA ALA A 309 -0.80 5.53 13.88
C ALA A 309 -0.93 4.03 13.50
N ILE A 310 0.00 3.19 13.98
CA ILE A 310 -0.06 1.74 13.76
C ILE A 310 -1.22 1.12 14.57
N ARG A 311 -1.43 1.52 15.85
CA ARG A 311 -2.59 1.07 16.64
C ARG A 311 -3.91 1.41 15.94
N TYR A 312 -4.04 2.63 15.44
CA TYR A 312 -5.22 3.04 14.68
C TYR A 312 -5.43 2.22 13.41
N LEU A 313 -4.35 1.87 12.69
CA LEU A 313 -4.45 0.98 11.54
C LEU A 313 -4.94 -0.42 11.94
N GLU A 314 -4.43 -0.97 13.07
CA GLU A 314 -4.81 -2.29 13.58
C GLU A 314 -6.29 -2.40 13.98
N GLU A 315 -6.94 -1.28 14.34
CA GLU A 315 -8.39 -1.24 14.58
C GLU A 315 -9.21 -1.57 13.32
N GLY A 316 -8.59 -1.54 12.13
CA GLY A 316 -9.23 -1.90 10.86
C GLY A 316 -10.27 -0.87 10.37
N HIS A 317 -10.22 0.34 10.89
CA HIS A 317 -11.23 1.36 10.63
C HIS A 317 -10.76 2.53 9.76
N ALA A 318 -9.53 2.52 9.29
CA ALA A 318 -8.97 3.58 8.46
C ALA A 318 -9.75 3.77 7.14
N ARG A 319 -9.94 5.03 6.75
CA ARG A 319 -10.65 5.47 5.54
C ARG A 319 -9.64 6.02 4.54
N GLY A 320 -8.97 5.15 3.80
CA GLY A 320 -7.84 5.55 2.96
C GLY A 320 -6.51 5.32 3.67
N LYS A 321 -5.58 6.27 3.55
CA LYS A 321 -4.22 6.18 4.05
C LYS A 321 -4.02 6.93 5.36
N ILE A 322 -3.13 6.41 6.18
CA ILE A 322 -2.62 7.06 7.38
C ILE A 322 -1.21 7.57 7.04
N VAL A 323 -0.99 8.85 7.23
CA VAL A 323 0.26 9.52 6.85
C VAL A 323 1.03 9.92 8.09
N ILE A 324 2.34 9.90 8.01
CA ILE A 324 3.26 10.42 9.01
C ILE A 324 4.00 11.61 8.41
N SER A 325 3.84 12.78 9.00
CA SER A 325 4.63 13.97 8.69
C SER A 325 5.94 13.89 9.47
N VAL A 326 7.08 13.95 8.78
CA VAL A 326 8.39 13.82 9.41
C VAL A 326 9.05 15.19 9.57
N ARG A 327 9.00 16.02 8.52
CA ARG A 327 9.44 17.40 8.57
C ARG A 327 8.28 18.31 8.24
N ALA A 328 8.06 19.33 9.07
CA ALA A 328 7.17 20.41 8.68
C ALA A 328 7.66 20.98 7.33
N ALA A 329 6.76 21.18 6.37
CA ALA A 329 7.11 21.96 5.18
C ALA A 329 7.71 23.27 5.67
N GLU A 330 8.99 23.53 5.37
CA GLU A 330 9.54 24.86 5.54
C GLU A 330 8.65 25.78 4.69
N GLU A 331 7.82 26.57 5.35
CA GLU A 331 7.14 27.69 4.71
C GLU A 331 8.25 28.49 4.03
N GLY A 332 8.18 28.52 2.70
CA GLY A 332 9.20 29.15 1.89
C GLY A 332 9.52 30.52 2.44
N SER A 333 10.72 30.68 2.99
CA SER A 333 11.28 31.99 3.25
C SER A 333 11.44 32.69 1.89
N ALA A 334 10.38 33.35 1.47
CA ALA A 334 10.48 34.44 0.54
C ALA A 334 11.40 35.51 1.21
N GLY A 335 12.69 35.26 1.12
CA GLY A 335 13.75 36.20 1.52
C GLY A 335 13.88 37.26 0.46
N GLY A 336 13.75 38.47 0.90
CA GLY A 336 13.85 39.71 0.18
C GLY A 336 15.11 39.97 -0.65
#